data_db69b06fa392bea5527c541040239938
#
_entry.id   db69b06fa392bea5527c541040239938
#
_cell.length_a   1.000
_cell.length_b   1.000
_cell.length_c   1.000
_cell.angle_alpha   90.00
_cell.angle_beta   90.00
_cell.angle_gamma   90.00
#
_symmetry.space_group_name_H-M   'P 1'
#
loop_
_entity.id
_entity.type
_entity.pdbx_description
1 polymer ?
#
loop_
_entity_poly.entity_id
_entity_poly.type
_entity_poly.pdbx_seq_one_letter_code
_entity_poly.pdbx_strand_id
1 'polypeptide(L)'
;MYNPYSLEGKTILITGAASGIGKATAIESSKLGGRIVAVDLNPNGLAQVMPQLEGDGHSSYVGNLCDESFLKEIAEDVPALDGVFLCAGVSDTTPVKFISQEKIQRVFDVNLTAPIIMLKHLLVKKKINKGGSLVWMSSYGAEKVEPGLGIYAASKSAVNGIMRAYAKELVSRKIRSNSIMPMMIRTELISTLNNISDKDWEKQESMYPLGFGSPLDVAYAAIYLFSDASRWITGTQIRMDGGSNL
;
A
#
# COMPACT_ATOMS: atom_id res chain seq x y z
N MET A 1 -4.86 -29.04 -6.69
CA MET A 1 -6.16 -28.64 -6.05
C MET A 1 -6.37 -27.16 -6.33
N TYR A 2 -7.56 -26.71 -6.73
CA TYR A 2 -7.81 -25.28 -6.96
C TYR A 2 -7.67 -24.49 -5.67
N ASN A 3 -6.83 -23.43 -5.69
CA ASN A 3 -6.65 -22.50 -4.58
C ASN A 3 -7.04 -21.08 -5.05
N PRO A 4 -8.17 -20.52 -4.62
CA PRO A 4 -8.60 -19.19 -5.05
C PRO A 4 -7.70 -18.05 -4.56
N TYR A 5 -6.81 -18.31 -3.61
CA TYR A 5 -5.82 -17.35 -3.09
C TYR A 5 -4.47 -17.44 -3.80
N SER A 6 -4.27 -18.39 -4.72
CA SER A 6 -3.05 -18.51 -5.49
C SER A 6 -2.77 -17.24 -6.30
N LEU A 7 -1.51 -16.85 -6.35
CA LEU A 7 -1.00 -15.78 -7.18
C LEU A 7 -0.13 -16.31 -8.33
N GLU A 8 -0.16 -17.64 -8.55
CA GLU A 8 0.59 -18.28 -9.64
C GLU A 8 0.25 -17.64 -10.98
N GLY A 9 1.30 -17.31 -11.74
CA GLY A 9 1.18 -16.62 -13.03
C GLY A 9 0.85 -15.12 -12.94
N LYS A 10 0.62 -14.56 -11.76
CA LYS A 10 0.34 -13.12 -11.58
C LYS A 10 1.63 -12.33 -11.34
N THR A 11 1.73 -11.17 -11.97
CA THR A 11 2.80 -10.20 -11.73
C THR A 11 2.24 -9.01 -10.94
N ILE A 12 2.87 -8.71 -9.80
CA ILE A 12 2.39 -7.70 -8.85
C ILE A 12 3.48 -6.66 -8.61
N LEU A 13 3.18 -5.40 -8.90
CA LEU A 13 4.00 -4.26 -8.55
C LEU A 13 3.66 -3.78 -7.14
N ILE A 14 4.67 -3.59 -6.29
CA ILE A 14 4.53 -3.16 -4.91
C ILE A 14 5.44 -1.95 -4.67
N THR A 15 4.87 -0.80 -4.32
CA THR A 15 5.63 0.37 -3.89
C THR A 15 5.84 0.36 -2.37
N GLY A 16 6.98 0.89 -1.90
CA GLY A 16 7.36 0.78 -0.49
C GLY A 16 7.76 -0.65 -0.10
N ALA A 17 8.33 -1.40 -1.05
CA ALA A 17 8.61 -2.82 -0.90
C ALA A 17 9.84 -3.14 -0.02
N ALA A 18 10.64 -2.15 0.35
CA ALA A 18 11.87 -2.35 1.14
C ALA A 18 11.61 -2.58 2.63
N SER A 19 10.45 -2.23 3.16
CA SER A 19 10.17 -2.33 4.61
C SER A 19 8.69 -2.57 4.92
N GLY A 20 8.39 -2.86 6.18
CA GLY A 20 7.05 -2.90 6.75
C GLY A 20 6.05 -3.73 5.95
N ILE A 21 4.90 -3.13 5.66
CA ILE A 21 3.77 -3.78 4.97
C ILE A 21 4.13 -4.18 3.54
N GLY A 22 4.83 -3.30 2.80
CA GLY A 22 5.23 -3.57 1.42
C GLY A 22 6.17 -4.77 1.33
N LYS A 23 7.18 -4.84 2.20
CA LYS A 23 8.10 -5.98 2.33
C LYS A 23 7.34 -7.27 2.65
N ALA A 24 6.49 -7.25 3.68
CA ALA A 24 5.71 -8.43 4.05
C ALA A 24 4.82 -8.91 2.90
N THR A 25 4.16 -7.97 2.19
CA THR A 25 3.33 -8.30 1.03
C THR A 25 4.15 -8.90 -0.11
N ALA A 26 5.35 -8.38 -0.39
CA ALA A 26 6.22 -8.91 -1.43
C ALA A 26 6.61 -10.37 -1.14
N ILE A 27 7.09 -10.63 0.08
CA ILE A 27 7.52 -11.97 0.51
C ILE A 27 6.35 -12.94 0.50
N GLU A 28 5.23 -12.61 1.14
CA GLU A 28 4.09 -13.53 1.23
C GLU A 28 3.41 -13.76 -0.14
N SER A 29 3.38 -12.75 -1.01
CA SER A 29 2.86 -12.92 -2.37
C SER A 29 3.75 -13.84 -3.22
N SER A 30 5.07 -13.79 -3.05
CA SER A 30 5.99 -14.68 -3.77
C SER A 30 5.81 -16.15 -3.37
N LYS A 31 5.58 -16.44 -2.08
CA LYS A 31 5.27 -17.79 -1.56
C LYS A 31 4.00 -18.39 -2.16
N LEU A 32 3.10 -17.57 -2.67
CA LEU A 32 1.87 -17.99 -3.34
C LEU A 32 2.00 -18.03 -4.88
N GLY A 33 3.25 -17.97 -5.39
CA GLY A 33 3.57 -18.05 -6.81
C GLY A 33 3.51 -16.72 -7.56
N GLY A 34 3.35 -15.59 -6.85
CA GLY A 34 3.33 -14.26 -7.46
C GLY A 34 4.74 -13.80 -7.88
N ARG A 35 4.87 -13.28 -9.09
CA ARG A 35 6.07 -12.57 -9.53
C ARG A 35 6.01 -11.13 -9.02
N ILE A 36 7.08 -10.67 -8.36
CA ILE A 36 7.12 -9.37 -7.69
C ILE A 36 7.95 -8.37 -8.50
N VAL A 37 7.39 -7.19 -8.68
CA VAL A 37 8.07 -5.98 -9.12
C VAL A 37 8.15 -5.04 -7.90
N ALA A 38 9.29 -5.06 -7.22
CA ALA A 38 9.50 -4.31 -5.98
C ALA A 38 10.00 -2.89 -6.28
N VAL A 39 9.34 -1.86 -5.77
CA VAL A 39 9.72 -0.46 -5.99
C VAL A 39 9.92 0.23 -4.65
N ASP A 40 11.07 0.87 -4.45
CA ASP A 40 11.36 1.63 -3.22
C ASP A 40 12.44 2.68 -3.47
N LEU A 41 12.51 3.66 -2.58
CA LEU A 41 13.60 4.66 -2.53
C LEU A 41 14.87 4.08 -1.89
N ASN A 42 14.75 3.04 -1.04
CA ASN A 42 15.84 2.46 -0.25
C ASN A 42 16.49 1.26 -0.96
N PRO A 43 17.68 1.43 -1.59
CA PRO A 43 18.36 0.36 -2.31
C PRO A 43 18.80 -0.78 -1.38
N ASN A 44 19.24 -0.44 -0.16
CA ASN A 44 19.72 -1.45 0.80
C ASN A 44 18.56 -2.32 1.32
N GLY A 45 17.40 -1.72 1.55
CA GLY A 45 16.21 -2.45 1.93
C GLY A 45 15.74 -3.40 0.83
N LEU A 46 15.70 -2.96 -0.43
CA LEU A 46 15.39 -3.83 -1.57
C LEU A 46 16.41 -4.96 -1.72
N ALA A 47 17.71 -4.67 -1.59
CA ALA A 47 18.74 -5.69 -1.64
C ALA A 47 18.59 -6.78 -0.56
N GLN A 48 18.00 -6.44 0.59
CA GLN A 48 17.68 -7.40 1.65
C GLN A 48 16.39 -8.19 1.39
N VAL A 49 15.41 -7.59 0.70
CA VAL A 49 14.12 -8.23 0.43
C VAL A 49 14.20 -9.19 -0.75
N MET A 50 14.86 -8.80 -1.83
CA MET A 50 14.90 -9.59 -3.07
C MET A 50 15.34 -11.05 -2.88
N PRO A 51 16.38 -11.37 -2.08
CA PRO A 51 16.77 -12.76 -1.83
C PRO A 51 15.78 -13.58 -0.99
N GLN A 52 14.78 -12.93 -0.36
CA GLN A 52 13.75 -13.59 0.44
C GLN A 52 12.50 -13.97 -0.38
N LEU A 53 12.44 -13.53 -1.65
CA LEU A 53 11.32 -13.86 -2.52
C LEU A 53 11.45 -15.30 -3.05
N GLU A 54 10.35 -16.04 -3.01
CA GLU A 54 10.29 -17.41 -3.54
C GLU A 54 9.88 -17.41 -5.02
N GLY A 55 10.53 -18.25 -5.82
CA GLY A 55 10.30 -18.37 -7.26
C GLY A 55 11.24 -17.49 -8.08
N ASP A 56 10.90 -17.27 -9.34
CA ASP A 56 11.75 -16.62 -10.33
C ASP A 56 11.09 -15.38 -10.97
N GLY A 57 11.93 -14.58 -11.65
CA GLY A 57 11.48 -13.44 -12.49
C GLY A 57 11.04 -12.23 -11.69
N HIS A 58 11.42 -12.12 -10.41
CA HIS A 58 11.26 -10.90 -9.66
C HIS A 58 12.21 -9.82 -10.16
N SER A 59 11.79 -8.56 -10.02
CA SER A 59 12.59 -7.38 -10.36
C SER A 59 12.46 -6.29 -9.31
N SER A 60 13.44 -5.39 -9.24
CA SER A 60 13.41 -4.27 -8.33
C SER A 60 13.81 -2.97 -9.02
N TYR A 61 13.19 -1.87 -8.63
CA TYR A 61 13.42 -0.52 -9.11
C TYR A 61 13.67 0.41 -7.93
N VAL A 62 14.81 1.09 -7.95
CA VAL A 62 15.20 2.04 -6.91
C VAL A 62 15.00 3.45 -7.42
N GLY A 63 14.12 4.23 -6.76
CA GLY A 63 13.92 5.62 -7.14
C GLY A 63 12.82 6.32 -6.35
N ASN A 64 12.74 7.62 -6.55
CA ASN A 64 11.77 8.48 -5.89
C ASN A 64 10.45 8.51 -6.68
N LEU A 65 9.37 8.06 -6.07
CA LEU A 65 8.03 8.07 -6.68
C LEU A 65 7.51 9.49 -6.98
N CYS A 66 8.08 10.52 -6.37
CA CYS A 66 7.73 11.91 -6.69
C CYS A 66 8.46 12.43 -7.95
N ASP A 67 9.38 11.65 -8.51
CA ASP A 67 10.01 11.96 -9.79
C ASP A 67 9.22 11.33 -10.94
N GLU A 68 8.56 12.18 -11.74
CA GLU A 68 7.76 11.71 -12.88
C GLU A 68 8.60 11.02 -13.96
N SER A 69 9.89 11.36 -14.09
CA SER A 69 10.80 10.68 -15.05
C SER A 69 11.00 9.23 -14.65
N PHE A 70 11.21 8.97 -13.37
CA PHE A 70 11.29 7.61 -12.81
C PHE A 70 9.97 6.82 -12.99
N LEU A 71 8.83 7.46 -12.80
CA LEU A 71 7.53 6.80 -13.02
C LEU A 71 7.30 6.44 -14.50
N LYS A 72 7.77 7.27 -15.42
CA LYS A 72 7.75 6.97 -16.86
C LYS A 72 8.66 5.79 -17.21
N GLU A 73 9.88 5.78 -16.68
CA GLU A 73 10.82 4.69 -16.85
C GLU A 73 10.24 3.34 -16.37
N ILE A 74 9.70 3.30 -15.16
CA ILE A 74 9.00 2.10 -14.65
C ILE A 74 7.90 1.67 -15.61
N ALA A 75 7.04 2.59 -16.05
CA ALA A 75 5.94 2.26 -16.93
C ALA A 75 6.38 1.77 -18.34
N GLU A 76 7.58 2.10 -18.78
CA GLU A 76 8.15 1.54 -20.02
C GLU A 76 8.67 0.12 -19.80
N ASP A 77 9.38 -0.10 -18.70
CA ASP A 77 10.19 -1.30 -18.48
C ASP A 77 9.44 -2.47 -17.87
N VAL A 78 8.52 -2.22 -16.90
CA VAL A 78 7.81 -3.31 -16.22
C VAL A 78 7.02 -4.20 -17.20
N PRO A 79 6.92 -5.51 -16.91
CA PRO A 79 6.03 -6.40 -17.65
C PRO A 79 4.56 -6.01 -17.45
N ALA A 80 3.64 -6.71 -18.12
CA ALA A 80 2.22 -6.57 -17.86
C ALA A 80 1.89 -7.03 -16.43
N LEU A 81 1.10 -6.23 -15.72
CA LEU A 81 0.82 -6.35 -14.28
C LEU A 81 -0.60 -6.87 -14.05
N ASP A 82 -0.75 -7.84 -13.17
CA ASP A 82 -2.04 -8.34 -12.69
C ASP A 82 -2.45 -7.68 -11.36
N GLY A 83 -1.49 -7.10 -10.65
CA GLY A 83 -1.72 -6.37 -9.42
C GLY A 83 -0.80 -5.17 -9.27
N VAL A 84 -1.30 -4.11 -8.62
CA VAL A 84 -0.49 -2.96 -8.21
C VAL A 84 -0.85 -2.62 -6.76
N PHE A 85 0.14 -2.67 -5.86
CA PHE A 85 0.00 -2.23 -4.49
C PHE A 85 0.65 -0.86 -4.29
N LEU A 86 -0.15 0.14 -4.12
CA LEU A 86 0.27 1.51 -3.85
C LEU A 86 0.46 1.66 -2.33
N CYS A 87 1.56 1.08 -1.81
CA CYS A 87 1.80 0.95 -0.38
C CYS A 87 2.77 2.00 0.18
N ALA A 88 3.62 2.59 -0.65
CA ALA A 88 4.51 3.67 -0.23
C ALA A 88 3.72 4.83 0.37
N GLY A 89 4.23 5.39 1.46
CA GLY A 89 3.59 6.51 2.12
C GLY A 89 4.43 7.09 3.25
N VAL A 90 4.12 8.31 3.59
CA VAL A 90 4.74 9.04 4.72
C VAL A 90 3.66 9.55 5.66
N SER A 91 4.00 9.65 6.94
CA SER A 91 3.18 10.31 7.95
C SER A 91 3.71 11.70 8.26
N ASP A 92 2.86 12.51 8.86
CA ASP A 92 3.21 13.80 9.43
C ASP A 92 2.39 14.01 10.69
N THR A 93 3.07 14.36 11.80
CA THR A 93 2.45 14.68 13.08
C THR A 93 2.68 16.15 13.36
N THR A 94 1.76 16.99 12.88
CA THR A 94 1.85 18.45 13.03
C THR A 94 0.53 19.01 13.56
N PRO A 95 0.53 19.63 14.76
CA PRO A 95 -0.64 20.36 15.26
C PRO A 95 -1.07 21.44 14.28
N VAL A 96 -2.39 21.66 14.14
CA VAL A 96 -2.99 22.50 13.08
C VAL A 96 -2.37 23.91 12.96
N LYS A 97 -1.98 24.51 14.07
CA LYS A 97 -1.37 25.85 14.09
C LYS A 97 0.06 25.91 13.52
N PHE A 98 0.70 24.75 13.31
CA PHE A 98 2.08 24.64 12.78
C PHE A 98 2.12 24.00 11.39
N ILE A 99 0.97 23.80 10.76
CA ILE A 99 0.90 23.31 9.40
C ILE A 99 1.53 24.34 8.45
N SER A 100 2.44 23.86 7.58
CA SER A 100 3.02 24.64 6.49
C SER A 100 2.66 24.05 5.14
N GLN A 101 2.75 24.85 4.09
CA GLN A 101 2.52 24.42 2.73
C GLN A 101 3.47 23.28 2.33
N GLU A 102 4.74 23.35 2.73
CA GLU A 102 5.74 22.33 2.46
C GLU A 102 5.37 20.94 3.04
N LYS A 103 4.85 20.94 4.29
CA LYS A 103 4.38 19.71 4.94
C LYS A 103 3.19 19.10 4.21
N ILE A 104 2.22 19.95 3.82
CA ILE A 104 1.09 19.51 3.01
C ILE A 104 1.59 18.90 1.71
N GLN A 105 2.43 19.63 0.97
CA GLN A 105 2.97 19.20 -0.32
C GLN A 105 3.68 17.85 -0.18
N ARG A 106 4.62 17.72 0.75
CA ARG A 106 5.39 16.49 0.98
C ARG A 106 4.48 15.27 1.21
N VAL A 107 3.46 15.41 2.05
CA VAL A 107 2.56 14.29 2.38
C VAL A 107 1.66 13.94 1.20
N PHE A 108 1.11 14.95 0.53
CA PHE A 108 0.22 14.73 -0.61
C PHE A 108 0.98 14.21 -1.83
N ASP A 109 2.19 14.68 -2.08
CA ASP A 109 2.99 14.20 -3.20
C ASP A 109 3.27 12.70 -3.10
N VAL A 110 3.69 12.23 -1.93
CA VAL A 110 4.00 10.80 -1.74
C VAL A 110 2.72 9.95 -1.64
N ASN A 111 1.75 10.37 -0.83
CA ASN A 111 0.60 9.53 -0.49
C ASN A 111 -0.49 9.51 -1.57
N LEU A 112 -0.58 10.56 -2.40
CA LEU A 112 -1.68 10.75 -3.35
C LEU A 112 -1.18 11.00 -4.77
N THR A 113 -0.36 12.03 -5.00
CA THR A 113 0.02 12.47 -6.35
C THR A 113 0.85 11.40 -7.06
N ALA A 114 1.90 10.91 -6.42
CA ALA A 114 2.78 9.90 -7.01
C ALA A 114 2.05 8.61 -7.43
N PRO A 115 1.21 7.97 -6.59
CA PRO A 115 0.44 6.79 -7.00
C PRO A 115 -0.54 7.07 -8.15
N ILE A 116 -1.16 8.25 -8.21
CA ILE A 116 -2.04 8.64 -9.31
C ILE A 116 -1.24 8.74 -10.62
N ILE A 117 -0.10 9.44 -10.60
CA ILE A 117 0.76 9.62 -11.78
C ILE A 117 1.37 8.30 -12.23
N MET A 118 1.79 7.44 -11.30
CA MET A 118 2.24 6.07 -11.62
C MET A 118 1.16 5.30 -12.37
N LEU A 119 -0.04 5.22 -11.82
CA LEU A 119 -1.15 4.51 -12.47
C LEU A 119 -1.53 5.11 -13.82
N LYS A 120 -1.50 6.45 -13.96
CA LYS A 120 -1.69 7.13 -15.26
C LYS A 120 -0.72 6.59 -16.30
N HIS A 121 0.58 6.54 -15.98
CA HIS A 121 1.60 6.05 -16.94
C HIS A 121 1.42 4.56 -17.23
N LEU A 122 1.18 3.72 -16.22
CA LEU A 122 0.91 2.29 -16.40
C LEU A 122 -0.33 2.03 -17.29
N LEU A 123 -1.39 2.82 -17.13
CA LEU A 123 -2.61 2.70 -17.93
C LEU A 123 -2.42 3.15 -19.38
N VAL A 124 -1.72 4.28 -19.60
CA VAL A 124 -1.37 4.79 -20.93
C VAL A 124 -0.50 3.78 -21.71
N LYS A 125 0.45 3.16 -21.02
CA LYS A 125 1.32 2.10 -21.59
C LYS A 125 0.67 0.72 -21.64
N LYS A 126 -0.62 0.60 -21.22
CA LYS A 126 -1.38 -0.64 -21.21
C LYS A 126 -0.72 -1.76 -20.38
N LYS A 127 0.04 -1.39 -19.35
CA LYS A 127 0.78 -2.31 -18.49
C LYS A 127 -0.12 -3.02 -17.46
N ILE A 128 -1.37 -2.61 -17.27
CA ILE A 128 -2.30 -3.28 -16.36
C ILE A 128 -3.21 -4.21 -17.17
N ASN A 129 -3.16 -5.50 -16.87
CA ASN A 129 -3.94 -6.54 -17.51
C ASN A 129 -5.44 -6.35 -17.30
N LYS A 130 -6.24 -6.83 -18.26
CA LYS A 130 -7.67 -7.01 -18.05
C LYS A 130 -7.90 -7.97 -16.87
N GLY A 131 -8.74 -7.59 -15.92
CA GLY A 131 -8.98 -8.36 -14.70
C GLY A 131 -8.00 -8.05 -13.56
N GLY A 132 -7.05 -7.14 -13.76
CA GLY A 132 -6.08 -6.74 -12.76
C GLY A 132 -6.70 -6.15 -11.49
N SER A 133 -5.89 -6.00 -10.45
CA SER A 133 -6.30 -5.49 -9.13
C SER A 133 -5.42 -4.34 -8.66
N LEU A 134 -6.01 -3.18 -8.41
CA LEU A 134 -5.37 -2.03 -7.80
C LEU A 134 -5.70 -2.03 -6.30
N VAL A 135 -4.67 -2.06 -5.46
CA VAL A 135 -4.80 -2.01 -4.00
C VAL A 135 -4.12 -0.75 -3.50
N TRP A 136 -4.88 0.07 -2.79
CA TRP A 136 -4.43 1.35 -2.26
C TRP A 136 -4.22 1.26 -0.76
N MET A 137 -3.06 1.70 -0.29
CA MET A 137 -2.81 1.83 1.14
C MET A 137 -3.43 3.15 1.64
N SER A 138 -4.58 3.03 2.24
CA SER A 138 -5.22 4.09 3.01
C SER A 138 -4.84 3.97 4.50
N SER A 139 -5.67 4.45 5.38
CA SER A 139 -5.55 4.32 6.83
C SER A 139 -6.93 4.50 7.44
N TYR A 140 -7.19 3.84 8.57
CA TYR A 140 -8.38 4.16 9.35
C TYR A 140 -8.33 5.58 9.94
N GLY A 141 -7.13 6.17 10.05
CA GLY A 141 -6.95 7.59 10.32
C GLY A 141 -7.64 8.54 9.34
N ALA A 142 -8.08 8.06 8.16
CA ALA A 142 -8.92 8.80 7.23
C ALA A 142 -10.35 9.05 7.77
N GLU A 143 -10.83 8.21 8.69
CA GLU A 143 -12.15 8.30 9.33
C GLU A 143 -12.04 8.74 10.80
N LYS A 144 -11.09 8.18 11.54
CA LYS A 144 -10.82 8.52 12.95
C LYS A 144 -9.49 9.26 13.06
N VAL A 145 -9.56 10.58 13.14
CA VAL A 145 -8.37 11.45 13.13
C VAL A 145 -7.88 11.70 14.56
N GLU A 146 -6.61 11.41 14.80
CA GLU A 146 -5.95 11.75 16.05
C GLU A 146 -5.32 13.17 15.97
N PRO A 147 -5.16 13.88 17.09
CA PRO A 147 -4.51 15.18 17.12
C PRO A 147 -3.13 15.17 16.44
N GLY A 148 -2.88 16.16 15.61
CA GLY A 148 -1.64 16.27 14.83
C GLY A 148 -1.61 15.51 13.50
N LEU A 149 -2.52 14.57 13.26
CA LEU A 149 -2.55 13.77 12.03
C LEU A 149 -3.40 14.39 10.90
N GLY A 150 -3.79 15.66 10.99
CA GLY A 150 -4.72 16.28 10.04
C GLY A 150 -4.29 16.19 8.58
N ILE A 151 -3.02 16.49 8.26
CA ILE A 151 -2.50 16.42 6.87
C ILE A 151 -2.51 14.98 6.38
N TYR A 152 -2.02 14.04 7.20
CA TYR A 152 -2.00 12.62 6.88
C TYR A 152 -3.40 12.07 6.65
N ALA A 153 -4.32 12.33 7.57
CA ALA A 153 -5.72 11.91 7.47
C ALA A 153 -6.38 12.44 6.19
N ALA A 154 -6.18 13.73 5.86
CA ALA A 154 -6.68 14.33 4.64
C ALA A 154 -6.14 13.61 3.39
N SER A 155 -4.83 13.30 3.35
CA SER A 155 -4.23 12.58 2.24
C SER A 155 -4.83 11.17 2.07
N LYS A 156 -5.06 10.44 3.17
CA LYS A 156 -5.63 9.08 3.14
C LYS A 156 -7.13 9.08 2.83
N SER A 157 -7.86 10.14 3.22
CA SER A 157 -9.24 10.35 2.78
C SER A 157 -9.32 10.59 1.27
N ALA A 158 -8.39 11.40 0.73
CA ALA A 158 -8.29 11.62 -0.71
C ALA A 158 -7.97 10.34 -1.49
N VAL A 159 -7.11 9.46 -0.95
CA VAL A 159 -6.84 8.12 -1.51
C VAL A 159 -8.13 7.30 -1.63
N ASN A 160 -8.99 7.32 -0.62
CA ASN A 160 -10.27 6.62 -0.67
C ASN A 160 -11.22 7.19 -1.74
N GLY A 161 -11.16 8.50 -1.97
CA GLY A 161 -11.91 9.17 -3.03
C GLY A 161 -11.47 8.73 -4.42
N ILE A 162 -10.17 8.84 -4.71
CA ILE A 162 -9.62 8.51 -6.02
C ILE A 162 -9.71 6.99 -6.30
N MET A 163 -9.52 6.14 -5.31
CA MET A 163 -9.69 4.69 -5.42
C MET A 163 -11.06 4.32 -6.01
N ARG A 164 -12.15 4.97 -5.54
CA ARG A 164 -13.52 4.74 -6.05
C ARG A 164 -13.68 5.21 -7.49
N ALA A 165 -13.02 6.31 -7.89
CA ALA A 165 -13.02 6.76 -9.27
C ALA A 165 -12.39 5.70 -10.20
N TYR A 166 -11.22 5.17 -9.82
CA TYR A 166 -10.57 4.09 -10.57
C TYR A 166 -11.44 2.83 -10.64
N ALA A 167 -12.11 2.45 -9.55
CA ALA A 167 -13.05 1.32 -9.56
C ALA A 167 -14.16 1.51 -10.60
N LYS A 168 -14.73 2.71 -10.68
CA LYS A 168 -15.83 3.04 -11.60
C LYS A 168 -15.37 3.11 -13.06
N GLU A 169 -14.25 3.74 -13.33
CA GLU A 169 -13.75 3.95 -14.69
C GLU A 169 -13.17 2.68 -15.33
N LEU A 170 -12.54 1.81 -14.52
CA LEU A 170 -11.83 0.65 -15.03
C LEU A 170 -12.64 -0.65 -15.02
N VAL A 171 -13.88 -0.63 -14.51
CA VAL A 171 -14.73 -1.83 -14.40
C VAL A 171 -15.04 -2.48 -15.76
N SER A 172 -15.11 -1.72 -16.83
CA SER A 172 -15.32 -2.25 -18.19
C SER A 172 -14.14 -3.16 -18.64
N ARG A 173 -12.95 -2.90 -18.14
CA ARG A 173 -11.76 -3.75 -18.29
C ARG A 173 -11.68 -4.85 -17.24
N LYS A 174 -12.68 -5.00 -16.37
CA LYS A 174 -12.69 -5.89 -15.20
C LYS A 174 -11.53 -5.63 -14.22
N ILE A 175 -10.91 -4.46 -14.27
CA ILE A 175 -9.88 -4.04 -13.31
C ILE A 175 -10.61 -3.59 -12.05
N ARG A 176 -10.22 -4.17 -10.91
CA ARG A 176 -10.75 -3.86 -9.60
C ARG A 176 -9.87 -2.82 -8.92
N SER A 177 -10.45 -1.98 -8.07
CA SER A 177 -9.73 -0.98 -7.29
C SER A 177 -10.34 -0.93 -5.89
N ASN A 178 -9.52 -1.22 -4.86
CA ASN A 178 -9.95 -1.28 -3.47
C ASN A 178 -8.87 -0.65 -2.57
N SER A 179 -9.24 -0.22 -1.37
CA SER A 179 -8.27 0.23 -0.38
C SER A 179 -8.29 -0.63 0.87
N ILE A 180 -7.13 -0.72 1.53
CA ILE A 180 -6.97 -1.28 2.85
C ILE A 180 -6.77 -0.11 3.81
N MET A 181 -7.50 -0.12 4.92
CA MET A 181 -7.50 0.92 5.94
C MET A 181 -7.06 0.35 7.29
N PRO A 182 -5.74 0.10 7.47
CA PRO A 182 -5.25 -0.35 8.76
C PRO A 182 -5.28 0.78 9.79
N MET A 183 -5.44 0.40 11.05
CA MET A 183 -5.22 1.28 12.20
C MET A 183 -3.77 1.16 12.68
N MET A 184 -3.52 0.63 13.85
CA MET A 184 -2.19 0.51 14.42
C MET A 184 -1.52 -0.79 13.98
N ILE A 185 -0.50 -0.68 13.13
CA ILE A 185 0.31 -1.80 12.65
C ILE A 185 1.75 -1.64 13.15
N ARG A 186 2.29 -2.64 13.83
CA ARG A 186 3.68 -2.65 14.31
C ARG A 186 4.66 -2.66 13.12
N THR A 187 5.07 -1.47 12.68
CA THR A 187 6.06 -1.25 11.61
C THR A 187 7.20 -0.39 12.12
N GLU A 188 8.30 -0.35 11.37
CA GLU A 188 9.41 0.57 11.66
C GLU A 188 8.96 2.04 11.68
N LEU A 189 7.95 2.40 10.90
CA LEU A 189 7.37 3.75 10.89
C LEU A 189 6.83 4.14 12.27
N ILE A 190 6.26 3.20 13.02
CA ILE A 190 5.71 3.42 14.37
C ILE A 190 6.82 3.43 15.41
N SER A 191 7.85 2.61 15.25
CA SER A 191 8.99 2.58 16.17
C SER A 191 9.77 3.91 16.19
N THR A 192 9.64 4.72 15.14
CA THR A 192 10.24 6.07 15.12
C THR A 192 9.47 7.11 15.94
N LEU A 193 8.29 6.78 16.46
CA LEU A 193 7.57 7.61 17.44
C LEU A 193 8.23 7.51 18.83
N ASN A 194 9.50 7.85 18.92
CA ASN A 194 10.49 7.55 19.94
C ASN A 194 10.27 8.14 21.36
N ASN A 195 9.07 8.60 21.70
CA ASN A 195 8.78 9.21 23.02
C ASN A 195 7.60 8.57 23.77
N ILE A 196 7.20 7.37 23.37
CA ILE A 196 6.12 6.65 24.05
C ILE A 196 6.74 5.63 25.00
N SER A 197 6.43 5.70 26.30
CA SER A 197 6.89 4.72 27.28
C SER A 197 6.26 3.35 27.05
N ASP A 198 6.90 2.27 27.54
CA ASP A 198 6.32 0.91 27.43
C ASP A 198 4.91 0.83 28.04
N LYS A 199 4.67 1.54 29.16
CA LYS A 199 3.34 1.63 29.77
C LYS A 199 2.31 2.32 28.89
N ASP A 200 2.70 3.34 28.14
CA ASP A 200 1.79 4.01 27.23
C ASP A 200 1.51 3.13 26.00
N TRP A 201 2.47 2.35 25.55
CA TRP A 201 2.29 1.33 24.52
C TRP A 201 1.30 0.24 24.97
N GLU A 202 1.46 -0.32 26.18
CA GLU A 202 0.55 -1.30 26.76
C GLU A 202 -0.88 -0.73 26.89
N LYS A 203 -0.99 0.53 27.34
CA LYS A 203 -2.28 1.22 27.44
C LYS A 203 -2.92 1.43 26.07
N GLN A 204 -2.14 1.81 25.07
CA GLN A 204 -2.67 1.94 23.70
C GLN A 204 -3.09 0.58 23.13
N GLU A 205 -2.30 -0.47 23.32
CA GLU A 205 -2.63 -1.81 22.83
C GLU A 205 -3.90 -2.37 23.50
N SER A 206 -4.14 -2.04 24.77
CA SER A 206 -5.37 -2.47 25.46
C SER A 206 -6.67 -1.91 24.87
N MET A 207 -6.58 -0.86 24.03
CA MET A 207 -7.72 -0.33 23.26
C MET A 207 -8.05 -1.16 22.00
N TYR A 208 -7.25 -2.16 21.70
CA TYR A 208 -7.43 -3.05 20.56
C TYR A 208 -7.73 -4.47 21.04
N PRO A 209 -8.99 -4.91 21.02
CA PRO A 209 -9.36 -6.25 21.51
C PRO A 209 -8.58 -7.41 20.90
N LEU A 210 -8.11 -7.26 19.63
CA LEU A 210 -7.29 -8.27 18.95
C LEU A 210 -5.78 -7.94 19.01
N GLY A 211 -5.37 -6.97 19.83
CA GLY A 211 -4.00 -6.45 19.85
C GLY A 211 -3.68 -5.55 18.65
N PHE A 212 -2.46 -5.06 18.60
CA PHE A 212 -1.98 -4.33 17.42
C PHE A 212 -1.76 -5.29 16.24
N GLY A 213 -2.10 -4.82 15.04
CA GLY A 213 -1.83 -5.57 13.83
C GLY A 213 -0.33 -5.64 13.50
N SER A 214 0.02 -6.63 12.71
CA SER A 214 1.35 -6.82 12.14
C SER A 214 1.35 -6.50 10.63
N PRO A 215 2.51 -6.29 10.00
CA PRO A 215 2.62 -6.18 8.55
C PRO A 215 2.01 -7.37 7.80
N LEU A 216 2.04 -8.58 8.38
CA LEU A 216 1.48 -9.79 7.79
C LEU A 216 -0.05 -9.73 7.69
N ASP A 217 -0.73 -9.17 8.69
CA ASP A 217 -2.20 -9.03 8.64
C ASP A 217 -2.64 -8.22 7.42
N VAL A 218 -1.92 -7.12 7.15
CA VAL A 218 -2.20 -6.27 5.98
C VAL A 218 -1.78 -6.96 4.67
N ALA A 219 -0.66 -7.69 4.69
CA ALA A 219 -0.19 -8.45 3.54
C ALA A 219 -1.23 -9.50 3.10
N TYR A 220 -1.83 -10.23 4.03
CA TYR A 220 -2.87 -11.22 3.71
C TYR A 220 -4.14 -10.58 3.14
N ALA A 221 -4.51 -9.40 3.61
CA ALA A 221 -5.62 -8.65 3.02
C ALA A 221 -5.30 -8.17 1.59
N ALA A 222 -4.06 -7.74 1.33
CA ALA A 222 -3.61 -7.37 -0.01
C ALA A 222 -3.59 -8.59 -0.94
N ILE A 223 -3.09 -9.73 -0.49
CA ILE A 223 -3.09 -11.01 -1.22
C ILE A 223 -4.52 -11.42 -1.57
N TYR A 224 -5.45 -11.35 -0.62
CA TYR A 224 -6.87 -11.59 -0.90
C TYR A 224 -7.37 -10.70 -2.03
N LEU A 225 -7.04 -9.41 -2.02
CA LEU A 225 -7.45 -8.46 -3.06
C LEU A 225 -6.75 -8.72 -4.42
N PHE A 226 -5.56 -9.31 -4.47
CA PHE A 226 -4.90 -9.70 -5.72
C PHE A 226 -5.42 -11.02 -6.28
N SER A 227 -5.93 -11.88 -5.41
CA SER A 227 -6.36 -13.22 -5.75
C SER A 227 -7.74 -13.27 -6.41
N ASP A 228 -8.10 -14.42 -6.96
CA ASP A 228 -9.41 -14.68 -7.53
C ASP A 228 -10.52 -14.79 -6.48
N ALA A 229 -10.15 -15.00 -5.21
CA ALA A 229 -11.08 -15.00 -4.08
C ALA A 229 -11.85 -13.68 -3.94
N SER A 230 -11.26 -12.56 -4.39
CA SER A 230 -11.88 -11.23 -4.35
C SER A 230 -12.46 -10.75 -5.68
N ARG A 231 -12.66 -11.65 -6.66
CA ARG A 231 -13.11 -11.30 -8.03
C ARG A 231 -14.40 -10.47 -8.10
N TRP A 232 -15.20 -10.48 -7.04
CA TRP A 232 -16.49 -9.77 -6.94
C TRP A 232 -16.42 -8.51 -6.07
N ILE A 233 -15.19 -8.05 -5.72
CA ILE A 233 -14.97 -6.90 -4.82
C ILE A 233 -14.23 -5.79 -5.56
N THR A 234 -14.89 -4.62 -5.68
CA THR A 234 -14.31 -3.39 -6.22
C THR A 234 -14.98 -2.16 -5.61
N GLY A 235 -14.25 -1.05 -5.47
CA GLY A 235 -14.73 0.19 -4.88
C GLY A 235 -14.88 0.14 -3.35
N THR A 236 -14.38 -0.91 -2.68
CA THR A 236 -14.51 -1.11 -1.24
C THR A 236 -13.28 -0.66 -0.45
N GLN A 237 -13.50 -0.42 0.82
CA GLN A 237 -12.50 -0.08 1.82
C GLN A 237 -12.51 -1.18 2.88
N ILE A 238 -11.40 -1.91 3.01
CA ILE A 238 -11.26 -2.95 4.04
C ILE A 238 -10.68 -2.31 5.29
N ARG A 239 -11.51 -2.16 6.32
CA ARG A 239 -11.09 -1.70 7.64
C ARG A 239 -10.39 -2.83 8.39
N MET A 240 -9.24 -2.51 8.99
CA MET A 240 -8.43 -3.43 9.80
C MET A 240 -7.99 -2.69 11.07
N ASP A 241 -8.82 -2.71 12.09
CA ASP A 241 -8.68 -1.89 13.29
C ASP A 241 -8.58 -2.69 14.60
N GLY A 242 -8.45 -4.02 14.52
CA GLY A 242 -8.34 -4.89 15.69
C GLY A 242 -9.50 -4.79 16.66
N GLY A 243 -10.66 -4.28 16.19
CA GLY A 243 -11.86 -4.09 17.04
C GLY A 243 -11.83 -2.80 17.86
N SER A 244 -10.90 -1.88 17.63
CA SER A 244 -10.75 -0.63 18.43
C SER A 244 -11.94 0.34 18.31
N ASN A 245 -12.91 0.06 17.46
CA ASN A 245 -14.10 0.88 17.21
C ASN A 245 -15.42 0.08 17.25
N LEU A 246 -15.45 -0.96 18.05
CA LEU A 246 -16.66 -1.71 18.37
C LEU A 246 -17.35 -1.12 19.59
#